data_f14cb5e22a5baa2223a49ff380000891
#
_entry.id   f14cb5e22a5baa2223a49ff380000891
#
_cell.length_a   1.000
_cell.length_b   1.000
_cell.length_c   1.000
_cell.angle_alpha   90.00
_cell.angle_beta   90.00
_cell.angle_gamma   90.00
#
_symmetry.space_group_name_H-M   'P 1'
#
loop_
_entity.id
_entity.type
_entity.pdbx_description
1 polymer ?
#
loop_
_entity_poly.entity_id
_entity_poly.type
_entity_poly.pdbx_seq_one_letter_code
_entity_poly.pdbx_strand_id
1 'polypeptide(L)'
;MLHTKVSVKLRKSELRNEWYLYLEAYPVFKPGHYKPCREREYLNRIITTPIWDKTRPARLNDYGVQTYKPKRDMNGIIICRSKADRETCIFADNVRILRQREYDNTELYSDTEQAMVEKKARGQTDFIEYFGKQAAKRHKNDSKSIGVNWDRAHDLLKIFTKDKPLPFAQIDMHLIESFRDFLLKAPRGG
;
A
#
# COMPACT_ATOMS: atom_id res chain seq x y z
N MET A 1 0.67 -0.60 -10.41
CA MET A 1 1.56 -1.02 -9.31
C MET A 1 2.13 -2.40 -9.63
N LEU A 2 3.40 -2.66 -9.33
CA LEU A 2 4.01 -3.99 -9.51
C LEU A 2 3.70 -4.81 -8.24
N HIS A 3 2.76 -5.75 -8.35
CA HIS A 3 2.43 -6.64 -7.23
C HIS A 3 3.56 -7.60 -6.91
N THR A 4 3.86 -7.78 -5.63
CA THR A 4 4.83 -8.78 -5.16
C THR A 4 4.31 -10.18 -5.45
N LYS A 5 5.10 -10.99 -6.15
CA LYS A 5 4.76 -12.39 -6.46
C LYS A 5 5.66 -13.33 -5.67
N VAL A 6 5.05 -14.24 -4.92
CA VAL A 6 5.75 -15.31 -4.19
C VAL A 6 5.78 -16.58 -5.02
N SER A 7 6.93 -17.21 -5.13
CA SER A 7 7.11 -18.45 -5.91
C SER A 7 7.99 -19.45 -5.18
N VAL A 8 7.63 -20.74 -5.26
CA VAL A 8 8.48 -21.85 -4.75
C VAL A 8 9.64 -22.06 -5.71
N LYS A 9 10.85 -22.14 -5.20
CA LYS A 9 12.10 -22.34 -5.93
C LYS A 9 12.90 -23.49 -5.35
N LEU A 10 13.82 -24.01 -6.16
CA LEU A 10 14.76 -25.07 -5.79
C LEU A 10 16.19 -24.55 -5.82
N ARG A 11 16.96 -24.87 -4.80
CA ARG A 11 18.42 -24.71 -4.78
C ARG A 11 19.08 -26.09 -4.63
N LYS A 12 19.94 -26.44 -5.56
CA LYS A 12 20.68 -27.70 -5.50
C LYS A 12 21.66 -27.70 -4.33
N SER A 13 21.73 -28.80 -3.60
CA SER A 13 22.80 -29.07 -2.63
C SER A 13 24.15 -29.25 -3.36
N GLU A 14 25.23 -28.79 -2.79
CA GLU A 14 26.58 -28.93 -3.35
C GLU A 14 27.13 -30.35 -3.19
N LEU A 15 26.78 -31.01 -2.07
CA LEU A 15 27.34 -32.29 -1.67
C LEU A 15 26.46 -33.50 -2.02
N ARG A 16 25.16 -33.30 -2.19
CA ARG A 16 24.17 -34.37 -2.36
C ARG A 16 23.27 -34.12 -3.56
N ASN A 17 22.67 -35.21 -4.10
CA ASN A 17 21.70 -35.11 -5.18
C ASN A 17 20.30 -34.79 -4.62
N GLU A 18 20.20 -33.66 -3.95
CA GLU A 18 18.98 -33.16 -3.30
C GLU A 18 18.83 -31.65 -3.53
N TRP A 19 17.62 -31.15 -3.39
CA TRP A 19 17.26 -29.74 -3.61
C TRP A 19 16.54 -29.19 -2.40
N TYR A 20 17.03 -28.06 -1.90
CA TYR A 20 16.38 -27.28 -0.86
C TYR A 20 15.23 -26.48 -1.47
N LEU A 21 14.09 -26.49 -0.77
CA LEU A 21 12.93 -25.68 -1.11
C LEU A 21 13.03 -24.33 -0.42
N TYR A 22 12.78 -23.26 -1.19
CA TYR A 22 12.66 -21.92 -0.66
C TYR A 22 11.59 -21.13 -1.40
N LEU A 23 11.04 -20.13 -0.75
CA LEU A 23 10.16 -19.13 -1.34
C LEU A 23 10.99 -17.94 -1.83
N GLU A 24 10.66 -17.41 -2.98
CA GLU A 24 11.22 -16.17 -3.52
C GLU A 24 10.09 -15.19 -3.77
N ALA A 25 10.11 -14.05 -3.07
CA ALA A 25 9.21 -12.93 -3.28
C ALA A 25 9.92 -11.87 -4.15
N TYR A 26 9.25 -11.38 -5.20
CA TYR A 26 9.75 -10.34 -6.09
C TYR A 26 8.60 -9.69 -6.87
N PRO A 27 8.63 -8.36 -7.09
CA PRO A 27 9.51 -7.36 -6.49
C PRO A 27 9.12 -7.03 -5.06
N VAL A 28 10.10 -6.84 -4.15
CA VAL A 28 9.85 -6.36 -2.79
C VAL A 28 10.49 -4.99 -2.63
N PHE A 29 9.72 -4.01 -2.19
CA PHE A 29 10.19 -2.65 -1.94
C PHE A 29 10.42 -2.45 -0.45
N LYS A 30 11.66 -2.17 -0.06
CA LYS A 30 12.03 -1.89 1.33
C LYS A 30 12.09 -0.38 1.58
N PRO A 31 11.71 0.09 2.78
CA PRO A 31 11.87 1.48 3.14
C PRO A 31 13.32 1.95 2.90
N GLY A 32 13.47 3.09 2.21
CA GLY A 32 14.79 3.64 1.89
C GLY A 32 15.51 3.03 0.67
N HIS A 33 14.92 2.04 -0.02
CA HIS A 33 15.46 1.47 -1.24
C HIS A 33 14.60 1.79 -2.46
N TYR A 34 15.17 2.48 -3.45
CA TYR A 34 14.48 2.81 -4.71
C TYR A 34 14.38 1.64 -5.69
N LYS A 35 15.20 0.59 -5.51
CA LYS A 35 15.22 -0.57 -6.39
C LYS A 35 14.53 -1.76 -5.72
N PRO A 36 13.70 -2.51 -6.48
CA PRO A 36 13.08 -3.72 -5.96
C PRO A 36 14.15 -4.77 -5.65
N CYS A 37 14.01 -5.42 -4.51
CA CYS A 37 14.86 -6.52 -4.08
C CYS A 37 14.11 -7.86 -4.14
N ARG A 38 14.88 -8.96 -4.02
CA ARG A 38 14.35 -10.31 -3.87
C ARG A 38 14.49 -10.74 -2.42
N GLU A 39 13.40 -11.21 -1.86
CA GLU A 39 13.43 -11.86 -0.54
C GLU A 39 13.34 -13.37 -0.70
N ARG A 40 14.10 -14.10 0.13
CA ARG A 40 14.14 -15.55 0.12
C ARG A 40 13.92 -16.09 1.52
N GLU A 41 12.98 -17.02 1.63
CA GLU A 41 12.67 -17.75 2.87
C GLU A 41 12.92 -19.24 2.63
N TYR A 42 13.88 -19.82 3.35
CA TYR A 42 14.18 -21.24 3.25
C TYR A 42 13.22 -22.04 4.13
N LEU A 43 12.58 -23.06 3.54
CA LEU A 43 11.58 -23.88 4.23
C LEU A 43 12.16 -25.01 5.08
N ASN A 44 13.49 -25.18 5.07
CA ASN A 44 14.18 -26.29 5.72
C ASN A 44 13.64 -27.67 5.30
N ARG A 45 13.23 -27.78 4.04
CA ARG A 45 12.71 -28.98 3.39
C ARG A 45 13.54 -29.28 2.15
N ILE A 46 13.74 -30.58 1.92
CA ILE A 46 14.51 -31.10 0.78
C ILE A 46 13.64 -32.04 -0.05
N ILE A 47 13.94 -32.13 -1.33
CA ILE A 47 13.40 -33.13 -2.25
C ILE A 47 14.54 -33.74 -3.05
N THR A 48 14.36 -34.99 -3.49
CA THR A 48 15.39 -35.75 -4.20
C THR A 48 15.00 -36.15 -5.61
N THR A 49 13.71 -36.14 -5.96
CA THR A 49 13.18 -36.68 -7.22
C THR A 49 12.38 -35.68 -8.06
N PRO A 50 12.80 -34.41 -8.20
CA PRO A 50 12.06 -33.45 -9.03
C PRO A 50 12.11 -33.85 -10.51
N ILE A 51 11.02 -33.63 -11.23
CA ILE A 51 10.97 -33.82 -12.69
C ILE A 51 11.29 -32.49 -13.36
N TRP A 52 12.22 -32.52 -14.31
CA TRP A 52 12.68 -31.34 -15.05
C TRP A 52 11.93 -31.16 -16.36
N ASP A 53 11.59 -29.92 -16.67
CA ASP A 53 10.94 -29.54 -17.92
C ASP A 53 11.98 -29.40 -19.03
N LYS A 54 12.15 -30.46 -19.83
CA LYS A 54 13.07 -30.49 -20.97
C LYS A 54 12.48 -29.87 -22.24
N THR A 55 11.19 -29.49 -22.23
CA THR A 55 10.53 -28.86 -23.38
C THR A 55 10.93 -27.40 -23.56
N ARG A 56 11.45 -26.78 -22.50
CA ARG A 56 11.92 -25.40 -22.50
C ARG A 56 13.44 -25.37 -22.67
N PRO A 57 13.99 -24.33 -23.34
CA PRO A 57 15.42 -24.21 -23.49
C PRO A 57 16.11 -24.16 -22.12
N ALA A 58 17.16 -24.95 -22.00
CA ALA A 58 18.01 -24.95 -20.81
C ALA A 58 18.73 -23.60 -20.68
N ARG A 59 18.97 -23.18 -19.44
CA ARG A 59 19.89 -22.10 -19.14
C ARG A 59 21.26 -22.69 -18.83
N LEU A 60 22.31 -22.02 -19.29
CA LEU A 60 23.66 -22.33 -18.82
C LEU A 60 23.86 -21.66 -17.44
N ASN A 61 24.41 -22.38 -16.50
CA ASN A 61 24.92 -21.80 -15.26
C ASN A 61 26.31 -21.18 -15.50
N ASP A 62 26.89 -20.57 -14.47
CA ASP A 62 28.21 -19.92 -14.53
C ASP A 62 29.35 -20.90 -14.89
N TYR A 63 29.10 -22.19 -14.79
CA TYR A 63 30.03 -23.28 -15.15
C TYR A 63 29.72 -23.94 -16.50
N GLY A 64 28.85 -23.34 -17.32
CA GLY A 64 28.49 -23.87 -18.64
C GLY A 64 27.60 -25.12 -18.63
N VAL A 65 27.06 -25.52 -17.48
CA VAL A 65 26.19 -26.68 -17.32
C VAL A 65 24.74 -26.28 -17.63
N GLN A 66 24.05 -27.08 -18.46
CA GLN A 66 22.65 -26.88 -18.76
C GLN A 66 21.76 -27.11 -17.54
N THR A 67 20.93 -26.11 -17.20
CA THR A 67 19.98 -26.17 -16.09
C THR A 67 18.56 -26.03 -16.61
N TYR A 68 17.68 -26.95 -16.22
CA TYR A 68 16.26 -26.94 -16.56
C TYR A 68 15.44 -26.42 -15.39
N LYS A 69 14.25 -25.89 -15.69
CA LYS A 69 13.28 -25.55 -14.65
C LYS A 69 12.55 -26.81 -14.22
N PRO A 70 12.11 -26.91 -12.94
CA PRO A 70 11.26 -28.01 -12.52
C PRO A 70 9.92 -27.96 -13.24
N LYS A 71 9.43 -29.14 -13.67
CA LYS A 71 8.09 -29.28 -14.24
C LYS A 71 7.05 -29.00 -13.15
N ARG A 72 5.97 -28.32 -13.53
CA ARG A 72 4.88 -27.97 -12.63
C ARG A 72 3.55 -28.50 -13.16
N ASP A 73 2.63 -28.82 -12.25
CA ASP A 73 1.26 -29.16 -12.57
C ASP A 73 0.43 -27.92 -12.93
N MET A 74 -0.88 -28.10 -13.14
CA MET A 74 -1.83 -27.02 -13.46
C MET A 74 -1.95 -25.98 -12.33
N ASN A 75 -1.71 -26.38 -11.08
CA ASN A 75 -1.74 -25.50 -9.91
C ASN A 75 -0.39 -24.80 -9.66
N GLY A 76 0.64 -25.09 -10.47
CA GLY A 76 1.98 -24.53 -10.33
C GLY A 76 2.86 -25.26 -9.32
N ILE A 77 2.43 -26.42 -8.75
CA ILE A 77 3.17 -27.23 -7.81
C ILE A 77 4.24 -28.03 -8.55
N ILE A 78 5.43 -28.12 -7.95
CA ILE A 78 6.56 -28.87 -8.53
C ILE A 78 6.22 -30.39 -8.54
N ILE A 79 6.37 -31.02 -9.70
CA ILE A 79 6.10 -32.44 -9.88
C ILE A 79 7.34 -33.25 -9.50
N CYS A 80 7.17 -34.23 -8.63
CA CYS A 80 8.20 -35.16 -8.19
C CYS A 80 7.77 -36.62 -8.44
N ARG A 81 8.74 -37.54 -8.53
CA ARG A 81 8.48 -38.97 -8.69
C ARG A 81 8.05 -39.61 -7.35
N SER A 82 8.77 -39.34 -6.28
CA SER A 82 8.49 -39.83 -4.93
C SER A 82 7.21 -39.20 -4.36
N LYS A 83 6.41 -40.00 -3.63
CA LYS A 83 5.23 -39.51 -2.91
C LYS A 83 5.61 -38.52 -1.79
N ALA A 84 6.65 -38.83 -1.02
CA ALA A 84 7.14 -37.95 0.04
C ALA A 84 7.58 -36.57 -0.49
N ASP A 85 8.28 -36.54 -1.63
CA ASP A 85 8.67 -35.28 -2.27
C ASP A 85 7.48 -34.48 -2.77
N ARG A 86 6.42 -35.17 -3.28
CA ARG A 86 5.17 -34.49 -3.69
C ARG A 86 4.48 -33.83 -2.50
N GLU A 87 4.33 -34.53 -1.39
CA GLU A 87 3.76 -34.00 -0.15
C GLU A 87 4.56 -32.77 0.34
N THR A 88 5.90 -32.84 0.25
CA THR A 88 6.78 -31.73 0.56
C THR A 88 6.57 -30.53 -0.37
N CYS A 89 6.34 -30.76 -1.67
CA CYS A 89 6.04 -29.68 -2.63
C CYS A 89 4.65 -29.07 -2.39
N ILE A 90 3.65 -29.88 -2.01
CA ILE A 90 2.33 -29.39 -1.61
C ILE A 90 2.42 -28.51 -0.36
N PHE A 91 3.18 -28.97 0.65
CA PHE A 91 3.47 -28.15 1.84
C PHE A 91 4.08 -26.80 1.45
N ALA A 92 5.12 -26.82 0.60
CA ALA A 92 5.76 -25.59 0.15
C ALA A 92 4.81 -24.64 -0.58
N ASP A 93 3.88 -25.17 -1.36
CA ASP A 93 2.88 -24.36 -2.05
C ASP A 93 1.84 -23.78 -1.07
N ASN A 94 1.43 -24.52 -0.06
CA ASN A 94 0.57 -24.01 1.00
C ASN A 94 1.22 -22.83 1.74
N VAL A 95 2.51 -22.93 2.07
CA VAL A 95 3.25 -21.83 2.68
C VAL A 95 3.37 -20.64 1.72
N ARG A 96 3.60 -20.90 0.43
CA ARG A 96 3.60 -19.86 -0.62
C ARG A 96 2.27 -19.09 -0.65
N ILE A 97 1.13 -19.79 -0.57
CA ILE A 97 -0.20 -19.17 -0.56
C ILE A 97 -0.36 -18.26 0.67
N LEU A 98 0.09 -18.71 1.83
CA LEU A 98 0.04 -17.90 3.05
C LEU A 98 0.89 -16.64 2.91
N ARG A 99 2.13 -16.75 2.44
CA ARG A 99 3.03 -15.61 2.24
C ARG A 99 2.50 -14.65 1.15
N GLN A 100 1.90 -15.18 0.08
CA GLN A 100 1.28 -14.32 -0.93
C GLN A 100 0.17 -13.47 -0.32
N ARG A 101 -0.71 -14.06 0.50
CA ARG A 101 -1.77 -13.31 1.19
C ARG A 101 -1.22 -12.25 2.15
N GLU A 102 -0.10 -12.52 2.81
CA GLU A 102 0.54 -11.52 3.68
C GLU A 102 1.01 -10.30 2.88
N TYR A 103 1.65 -10.51 1.71
CA TYR A 103 2.05 -9.42 0.84
C TYR A 103 0.84 -8.67 0.27
N ASP A 104 -0.17 -9.38 -0.21
CA ASP A 104 -1.40 -8.78 -0.76
C ASP A 104 -2.13 -7.95 0.32
N ASN A 105 -2.20 -8.46 1.56
CA ASN A 105 -2.80 -7.75 2.67
C ASN A 105 -1.98 -6.51 3.09
N THR A 106 -0.65 -6.61 3.09
CA THR A 106 0.22 -5.48 3.45
C THR A 106 0.03 -4.32 2.49
N GLU A 107 -0.09 -4.59 1.18
CA GLU A 107 -0.40 -3.56 0.18
C GLU A 107 -1.78 -2.91 0.42
N LEU A 108 -2.81 -3.72 0.72
CA LEU A 108 -4.16 -3.22 1.01
C LEU A 108 -4.22 -2.39 2.31
N TYR A 109 -3.55 -2.85 3.36
CA TYR A 109 -3.55 -2.14 4.65
C TYR A 109 -2.73 -0.85 4.60
N SER A 110 -1.61 -0.82 3.90
CA SER A 110 -0.81 0.40 3.79
C SER A 110 -1.59 1.53 3.11
N ASP A 111 -2.34 1.23 2.04
CA ASP A 111 -3.14 2.22 1.32
C ASP A 111 -4.33 2.71 2.17
N THR A 112 -5.01 1.82 2.90
CA THR A 112 -6.12 2.19 3.80
C THR A 112 -5.64 2.95 5.03
N GLU A 113 -4.52 2.55 5.64
CA GLU A 113 -3.93 3.26 6.78
C GLU A 113 -3.45 4.65 6.36
N GLN A 114 -2.77 4.79 5.23
CA GLN A 114 -2.36 6.09 4.70
C GLN A 114 -3.57 6.98 4.39
N ALA A 115 -4.62 6.43 3.76
CA ALA A 115 -5.85 7.17 3.52
C ALA A 115 -6.53 7.62 4.82
N MET A 116 -6.53 6.80 5.86
CA MET A 116 -7.06 7.16 7.19
C MET A 116 -6.22 8.24 7.87
N VAL A 117 -4.88 8.15 7.80
CA VAL A 117 -3.98 9.16 8.36
C VAL A 117 -4.14 10.49 7.64
N GLU A 118 -4.21 10.48 6.30
CA GLU A 118 -4.46 11.69 5.51
C GLU A 118 -5.82 12.30 5.81
N LYS A 119 -6.88 11.49 5.91
CA LYS A 119 -8.22 11.96 6.27
C LYS A 119 -8.23 12.59 7.66
N LYS A 120 -7.55 11.97 8.62
CA LYS A 120 -7.40 12.51 9.98
C LYS A 120 -6.61 13.82 9.99
N ALA A 121 -5.50 13.88 9.25
CA ALA A 121 -4.69 15.09 9.13
C ALA A 121 -5.47 16.24 8.50
N ARG A 122 -6.22 15.98 7.41
CA ARG A 122 -7.11 16.98 6.78
C ARG A 122 -8.21 17.45 7.74
N GLY A 123 -8.78 16.53 8.53
CA GLY A 123 -9.78 16.86 9.55
C GLY A 123 -9.25 17.76 10.68
N GLN A 124 -7.95 17.71 10.96
CA GLN A 124 -7.30 18.55 11.99
C GLN A 124 -6.86 19.92 11.47
N THR A 125 -6.93 20.17 10.16
CA THR A 125 -6.60 21.47 9.57
C THR A 125 -7.60 22.53 10.07
N ASP A 126 -7.11 23.72 10.42
CA ASP A 126 -7.94 24.83 10.85
C ASP A 126 -8.73 25.40 9.68
N PHE A 127 -10.05 25.36 9.80
CA PHE A 127 -10.98 25.90 8.80
C PHE A 127 -10.87 27.41 8.66
N ILE A 128 -10.64 28.13 9.76
CA ILE A 128 -10.56 29.60 9.76
C ILE A 128 -9.34 30.03 8.93
N GLU A 129 -8.19 29.42 9.18
CA GLU A 129 -6.97 29.68 8.41
C GLU A 129 -7.15 29.33 6.92
N TYR A 130 -7.78 28.19 6.64
CA TYR A 130 -8.10 27.78 5.26
C TYR A 130 -9.03 28.79 4.58
N PHE A 131 -10.08 29.22 5.26
CA PHE A 131 -11.04 30.19 4.73
C PHE A 131 -10.36 31.54 4.45
N GLY A 132 -9.51 32.02 5.34
CA GLY A 132 -8.71 33.23 5.13
C GLY A 132 -7.81 33.16 3.88
N LYS A 133 -7.17 32.02 3.64
CA LYS A 133 -6.39 31.79 2.41
C LYS A 133 -7.27 31.82 1.16
N GLN A 134 -8.51 31.33 1.22
CA GLN A 134 -9.46 31.42 0.09
C GLN A 134 -9.96 32.86 -0.12
N ALA A 135 -10.27 33.60 0.94
CA ALA A 135 -10.63 35.01 0.88
C ALA A 135 -9.53 35.84 0.18
N ALA A 136 -8.27 35.66 0.57
CA ALA A 136 -7.12 36.34 -0.05
C ALA A 136 -6.97 36.01 -1.55
N LYS A 137 -7.30 34.78 -1.98
CA LYS A 137 -7.32 34.43 -3.42
C LYS A 137 -8.42 35.14 -4.18
N ARG A 138 -9.62 35.28 -3.57
CA ARG A 138 -10.75 35.96 -4.18
C ARG A 138 -10.47 37.44 -4.37
N HIS A 139 -9.79 38.10 -3.45
CA HIS A 139 -9.33 39.47 -3.61
C HIS A 139 -8.43 39.69 -4.83
N LYS A 140 -7.62 38.70 -5.20
CA LYS A 140 -6.72 38.79 -6.36
C LYS A 140 -7.40 38.52 -7.69
N ASN A 141 -8.40 37.66 -7.71
CA ASN A 141 -8.92 37.05 -8.94
C ASN A 141 -10.35 37.50 -9.28
N ASP A 142 -11.11 38.01 -8.32
CA ASP A 142 -12.54 38.35 -8.48
C ASP A 142 -12.80 39.87 -8.38
N SER A 143 -14.05 40.29 -8.53
CA SER A 143 -14.44 41.68 -8.36
C SER A 143 -14.24 42.14 -6.90
N LYS A 144 -13.95 43.43 -6.71
CA LYS A 144 -13.69 44.03 -5.39
C LYS A 144 -14.80 43.75 -4.37
N SER A 145 -16.07 43.76 -4.82
CA SER A 145 -17.23 43.48 -3.93
C SER A 145 -17.25 42.04 -3.43
N ILE A 146 -16.86 41.06 -4.27
CA ILE A 146 -16.78 39.67 -3.89
C ILE A 146 -15.66 39.47 -2.82
N GLY A 147 -14.48 40.07 -3.03
CA GLY A 147 -13.39 40.02 -2.06
C GLY A 147 -13.80 40.55 -0.69
N VAL A 148 -14.43 41.72 -0.64
CA VAL A 148 -14.93 42.32 0.61
C VAL A 148 -15.94 41.44 1.32
N ASN A 149 -16.85 40.77 0.58
CA ASN A 149 -17.80 39.83 1.20
C ASN A 149 -17.11 38.60 1.81
N TRP A 150 -16.06 38.09 1.17
CA TRP A 150 -15.29 36.98 1.73
C TRP A 150 -14.53 37.38 2.99
N ASP A 151 -13.93 38.57 3.03
CA ASP A 151 -13.25 39.05 4.22
C ASP A 151 -14.23 39.25 5.37
N ARG A 152 -15.37 39.86 5.12
CA ARG A 152 -16.43 40.04 6.11
C ARG A 152 -16.91 38.71 6.67
N ALA A 153 -17.10 37.71 5.81
CA ALA A 153 -17.50 36.37 6.26
C ALA A 153 -16.40 35.72 7.14
N HIS A 154 -15.12 35.92 6.80
CA HIS A 154 -14.00 35.46 7.59
C HIS A 154 -13.95 36.12 8.97
N ASP A 155 -14.15 37.44 9.03
CA ASP A 155 -14.14 38.19 10.31
C ASP A 155 -15.31 37.76 11.20
N LEU A 156 -16.50 37.59 10.63
CA LEU A 156 -17.68 37.09 11.39
C LEU A 156 -17.45 35.66 11.91
N LEU A 157 -16.77 34.83 11.13
CA LEU A 157 -16.41 33.48 11.59
C LEU A 157 -15.43 33.52 12.76
N LYS A 158 -14.41 34.39 12.74
CA LYS A 158 -13.50 34.61 13.86
C LYS A 158 -14.22 35.10 15.12
N ILE A 159 -15.11 36.05 14.97
CA ILE A 159 -15.92 36.56 16.10
C ILE A 159 -16.76 35.42 16.69
N PHE A 160 -17.41 34.63 15.85
CA PHE A 160 -18.24 33.51 16.30
C PHE A 160 -17.42 32.46 17.06
N THR A 161 -16.23 32.13 16.59
CA THR A 161 -15.34 31.16 17.26
C THR A 161 -14.51 31.76 18.39
N LYS A 162 -14.62 33.08 18.64
CA LYS A 162 -13.81 33.84 19.61
C LYS A 162 -12.32 33.67 19.35
N ASP A 163 -11.90 33.74 18.09
CA ASP A 163 -10.53 33.53 17.59
C ASP A 163 -9.92 32.16 17.97
N LYS A 164 -10.74 31.18 18.30
CA LYS A 164 -10.25 29.80 18.54
C LYS A 164 -10.18 29.04 17.23
N PRO A 165 -9.13 28.22 17.04
CA PRO A 165 -9.03 27.39 15.86
C PRO A 165 -10.23 26.44 15.73
N LEU A 166 -10.73 26.26 14.52
CA LEU A 166 -11.87 25.40 14.20
C LEU A 166 -11.41 24.28 13.24
N PRO A 167 -11.04 23.11 13.74
CA PRO A 167 -10.72 21.96 12.88
C PRO A 167 -11.90 21.56 11.99
N PHE A 168 -11.63 21.19 10.73
CA PHE A 168 -12.66 20.70 9.81
C PHE A 168 -13.49 19.54 10.41
N ALA A 169 -12.88 18.70 11.23
CA ALA A 169 -13.54 17.57 11.88
C ALA A 169 -14.62 18.01 12.92
N GLN A 170 -14.61 19.28 13.36
CA GLN A 170 -15.59 19.83 14.31
C GLN A 170 -16.74 20.55 13.61
N ILE A 171 -16.70 20.65 12.28
CA ILE A 171 -17.78 21.29 11.51
C ILE A 171 -18.90 20.26 11.33
N ASP A 172 -19.89 20.33 12.17
CA ASP A 172 -21.09 19.51 12.14
C ASP A 172 -22.35 20.37 11.85
N MET A 173 -23.49 19.72 11.74
CA MET A 173 -24.75 20.42 11.47
C MET A 173 -25.13 21.42 12.58
N HIS A 174 -24.87 21.06 13.83
CA HIS A 174 -25.14 21.92 14.98
C HIS A 174 -24.32 23.22 14.94
N LEU A 175 -23.05 23.13 14.60
CA LEU A 175 -22.18 24.30 14.43
C LEU A 175 -22.66 25.18 13.29
N ILE A 176 -23.06 24.60 12.16
CA ILE A 176 -23.59 25.34 11.01
C ILE A 176 -24.87 26.09 11.38
N GLU A 177 -25.80 25.44 12.08
CA GLU A 177 -27.05 26.07 12.56
C GLU A 177 -26.76 27.19 13.58
N SER A 178 -25.85 26.95 14.52
CA SER A 178 -25.43 27.96 15.49
C SER A 178 -24.79 29.18 14.83
N PHE A 179 -23.96 28.98 13.81
CA PHE A 179 -23.36 30.07 13.04
C PHE A 179 -24.40 30.83 12.22
N ARG A 180 -25.37 30.14 11.60
CA ARG A 180 -26.50 30.78 10.91
C ARG A 180 -27.28 31.69 11.87
N ASP A 181 -27.61 31.20 13.07
CA ASP A 181 -28.38 31.97 14.07
C ASP A 181 -27.57 33.17 14.60
N PHE A 182 -26.24 33.03 14.70
CA PHE A 182 -25.34 34.14 14.98
C PHE A 182 -25.38 35.20 13.88
N LEU A 183 -25.32 34.79 12.62
CA LEU A 183 -25.38 35.73 11.47
C LEU A 183 -26.68 36.48 11.37
N LEU A 184 -27.80 35.86 11.75
CA LEU A 184 -29.12 36.56 11.77
C LEU A 184 -29.18 37.64 12.84
N LYS A 185 -28.42 37.53 13.91
CA LYS A 185 -28.32 38.49 15.02
C LYS A 185 -27.17 39.49 14.86
N ALA A 186 -26.22 39.20 13.97
CA ALA A 186 -25.09 40.08 13.74
C ALA A 186 -25.52 41.45 13.17
N PRO A 187 -24.94 42.58 13.62
CA PRO A 187 -25.26 43.88 13.12
C PRO A 187 -25.00 43.93 11.60
N ARG A 188 -26.01 44.34 10.86
CA ARG A 188 -25.88 44.63 9.41
C ARG A 188 -25.01 45.87 9.32
N GLY A 189 -23.76 45.72 8.96
CA GLY A 189 -22.85 46.83 8.69
C GLY A 189 -23.45 47.70 7.58
N GLY A 190 -23.61 48.97 7.88
CA GLY A 190 -23.93 49.98 6.89
C GLY A 190 -22.84 50.20 5.86
#